data_0a171840dbcdd32b234d290405cbee1d
#
_entry.id   0a171840dbcdd32b234d290405cbee1d
#
_cell.length_a   1.000
_cell.length_b   1.000
_cell.length_c   1.000
_cell.angle_alpha   90.00
_cell.angle_beta   90.00
_cell.angle_gamma   90.00
#
_symmetry.space_group_name_H-M   'P 1'
#
loop_
_entity.id
_entity.type
_entity.pdbx_description
1 polymer ?
#
loop_
_entity_poly.entity_id
_entity_poly.type
_entity_poly.pdbx_seq_one_letter_code
_entity_poly.pdbx_strand_id
1 'polypeptide(L)'
;MLLASFALQGCKAGTDCYLNHYKAIVKELSSKEYQGRGYAKDGVRKAGDFIAEEFRKSGVDEVQRQTFAIDINTFSGKMEASVDGKALVAGRDFVMREYSPGVKGEFNLYRIDTLNYDADKIFSDIAKPENKDAFVVCDFWFTYKHSADFKKLQSKDTPNAGLLYTWSEPLKFYKAYGEKVVDKPIVWTTAEVVENAHSISLNVENEFLAGYESDNIIARVRGEKQDSCFVFTAHYDHLGNLGADVYYPGANDNASGTAAIITLAEYYAKNRPEYDVWFVAFSGEDANLRGSTFFAEHPSVPLEQIKYLINLDMIGDNNPEQYCEASDAGVAAIPLWEEINAEKGCFESLRRGELAANSDHYPFAVRGVPCIFFENEQGDAFKYYHTVDDTFETFISETFVPIFTLVTNFVDRF
;
A
#
# COMPACT_ATOMS: atom_id res chain seq x y z
N MET A 1 -27.06 23.29 8.37
CA MET A 1 -25.78 23.71 7.79
C MET A 1 -25.28 24.94 8.56
N LEU A 2 -24.87 24.76 9.84
CA LEU A 2 -24.33 25.88 10.69
C LEU A 2 -23.85 25.41 12.09
N LEU A 3 -23.45 24.13 12.27
CA LEU A 3 -22.96 23.63 13.58
C LEU A 3 -21.55 23.03 13.55
N ALA A 4 -20.92 22.89 12.36
CA ALA A 4 -19.58 22.31 12.26
C ALA A 4 -18.41 23.32 12.45
N SER A 5 -18.68 24.61 12.60
CA SER A 5 -17.62 25.64 12.63
C SER A 5 -17.14 26.07 14.04
N PHE A 6 -17.67 25.54 15.12
CA PHE A 6 -17.32 25.97 16.48
C PHE A 6 -16.31 25.09 17.24
N ALA A 7 -16.10 23.84 16.83
CA ALA A 7 -15.13 22.95 17.49
C ALA A 7 -13.66 23.17 17.06
N LEU A 8 -13.43 23.78 15.89
CA LEU A 8 -12.10 24.02 15.32
C LEU A 8 -11.37 25.27 15.89
N GLN A 9 -11.98 26.07 16.74
CA GLN A 9 -11.38 27.34 17.21
C GLN A 9 -10.45 27.20 18.43
N GLY A 10 -10.42 26.07 19.12
CA GLY A 10 -9.60 25.88 20.33
C GLY A 10 -8.17 25.35 20.10
N CYS A 11 -7.87 24.74 18.94
CA CYS A 11 -6.58 24.08 18.66
C CYS A 11 -5.62 24.86 17.75
N LYS A 12 -5.96 26.07 17.31
CA LYS A 12 -5.36 26.68 16.12
C LYS A 12 -3.93 27.19 16.20
N ALA A 13 -3.35 27.41 17.36
CA ALA A 13 -2.00 28.02 17.41
C ALA A 13 -0.82 27.02 17.58
N GLY A 14 -1.10 25.79 18.01
CA GLY A 14 -0.06 24.78 18.28
C GLY A 14 0.04 23.66 17.24
N THR A 15 -1.06 23.32 16.57
CA THR A 15 -1.12 22.20 15.58
C THR A 15 -0.81 22.61 14.14
N ASP A 16 -0.91 23.91 13.81
CA ASP A 16 -0.68 24.39 12.44
C ASP A 16 0.77 24.12 11.95
N CYS A 17 1.77 24.17 12.85
CA CYS A 17 3.14 23.89 12.47
C CYS A 17 3.33 22.39 12.16
N TYR A 18 2.70 21.50 12.93
CA TYR A 18 2.75 20.05 12.68
C TYR A 18 2.01 19.67 11.40
N LEU A 19 0.85 20.28 11.12
CA LEU A 19 0.12 20.09 9.87
C LEU A 19 0.95 20.55 8.66
N ASN A 20 1.65 21.69 8.75
CA ASN A 20 2.51 22.14 7.66
C ASN A 20 3.71 21.21 7.42
N HIS A 21 4.32 20.70 8.48
CA HIS A 21 5.39 19.71 8.38
C HIS A 21 4.88 18.40 7.75
N TYR A 22 3.76 17.89 8.24
CA TYR A 22 3.07 16.73 7.67
C TYR A 22 2.84 16.87 6.16
N LYS A 23 2.22 17.99 5.73
CA LYS A 23 1.98 18.29 4.30
C LYS A 23 3.27 18.30 3.48
N ALA A 24 4.32 18.88 4.02
CA ALA A 24 5.62 18.95 3.33
C ALA A 24 6.21 17.55 3.11
N ILE A 25 6.13 16.66 4.10
CA ILE A 25 6.62 15.29 4.00
C ILE A 25 5.78 14.47 3.00
N VAL A 26 4.44 14.56 3.05
CA VAL A 26 3.58 13.85 2.08
C VAL A 26 3.91 14.30 0.66
N LYS A 27 4.00 15.63 0.44
CA LYS A 27 4.34 16.19 -0.87
C LYS A 27 5.69 15.70 -1.39
N GLU A 28 6.67 15.63 -0.50
CA GLU A 28 8.02 15.16 -0.86
C GLU A 28 7.98 13.66 -1.21
N LEU A 29 7.47 12.80 -0.33
CA LEU A 29 7.43 11.34 -0.53
C LEU A 29 6.59 10.91 -1.73
N SER A 30 5.54 11.65 -2.10
CA SER A 30 4.71 11.38 -3.29
C SER A 30 5.29 11.97 -4.59
N SER A 31 6.44 12.65 -4.51
CA SER A 31 7.07 13.25 -5.67
C SER A 31 7.72 12.23 -6.62
N LYS A 32 7.96 12.66 -7.86
CA LYS A 32 8.64 11.85 -8.90
C LYS A 32 10.05 11.41 -8.49
N GLU A 33 10.71 12.11 -7.57
CA GLU A 33 12.07 11.78 -7.11
C GLU A 33 12.15 10.38 -6.53
N TYR A 34 11.08 9.95 -5.83
CA TYR A 34 11.01 8.65 -5.17
C TYR A 34 10.41 7.55 -6.04
N GLN A 35 10.08 7.84 -7.31
CA GLN A 35 9.61 6.83 -8.27
C GLN A 35 8.53 5.90 -7.71
N GLY A 36 7.56 6.46 -6.97
CA GLY A 36 6.50 5.71 -6.31
C GLY A 36 7.00 4.80 -5.18
N ARG A 37 8.12 5.13 -4.57
CA ARG A 37 8.74 4.39 -3.44
C ARG A 37 8.85 2.88 -3.66
N GLY A 38 8.95 2.47 -4.93
CA GLY A 38 9.14 1.09 -5.34
C GLY A 38 10.61 0.67 -5.33
N TYR A 39 10.84 -0.59 -5.61
CA TYR A 39 12.15 -1.24 -5.48
C TYR A 39 13.06 -1.01 -6.69
N ALA A 40 12.50 -0.71 -7.85
CA ALA A 40 13.27 -0.30 -9.01
C ALA A 40 13.71 1.17 -8.89
N LYS A 41 14.81 1.51 -9.57
CA LYS A 41 15.36 2.89 -9.62
C LYS A 41 15.64 3.51 -8.23
N ASP A 42 15.90 2.66 -7.25
CA ASP A 42 16.21 3.08 -5.86
C ASP A 42 15.10 3.89 -5.16
N GLY A 43 13.85 3.80 -5.60
CA GLY A 43 12.76 4.61 -5.05
C GLY A 43 12.57 4.41 -3.56
N VAL A 44 12.42 3.16 -3.12
CA VAL A 44 12.25 2.81 -1.71
C VAL A 44 13.49 3.18 -0.88
N ARG A 45 14.72 2.98 -1.40
CA ARG A 45 15.95 3.31 -0.68
C ARG A 45 16.08 4.82 -0.46
N LYS A 46 15.81 5.63 -1.49
CA LYS A 46 15.80 7.10 -1.38
C LYS A 46 14.76 7.57 -0.35
N ALA A 47 13.57 6.99 -0.36
CA ALA A 47 12.53 7.30 0.63
C ALA A 47 12.99 6.95 2.06
N GLY A 48 13.60 5.78 2.25
CA GLY A 48 14.17 5.38 3.54
C GLY A 48 15.29 6.32 4.01
N ASP A 49 16.14 6.80 3.09
CA ASP A 49 17.19 7.80 3.40
C ASP A 49 16.57 9.12 3.86
N PHE A 50 15.56 9.60 3.15
CA PHE A 50 14.82 10.80 3.51
C PHE A 50 14.13 10.67 4.88
N ILE A 51 13.40 9.57 5.11
CA ILE A 51 12.69 9.30 6.38
C ILE A 51 13.67 9.25 7.56
N ALA A 52 14.80 8.56 7.40
CA ALA A 52 15.82 8.50 8.45
C ALA A 52 16.38 9.90 8.78
N GLU A 53 16.53 10.76 7.78
CA GLU A 53 16.99 12.13 7.97
C GLU A 53 15.93 13.01 8.63
N GLU A 54 14.63 12.87 8.23
CA GLU A 54 13.54 13.61 8.87
C GLU A 54 13.36 13.20 10.34
N PHE A 55 13.51 11.91 10.68
CA PHE A 55 13.52 11.49 12.08
C PHE A 55 14.69 12.15 12.87
N ARG A 56 15.90 12.24 12.29
CA ARG A 56 17.01 12.95 12.95
C ARG A 56 16.72 14.43 13.17
N LYS A 57 16.16 15.11 12.15
CA LYS A 57 15.76 16.53 12.24
C LYS A 57 14.64 16.76 13.27
N SER A 58 13.77 15.80 13.46
CA SER A 58 12.71 15.83 14.48
C SER A 58 13.28 15.85 15.92
N GLY A 59 14.55 15.52 16.11
CA GLY A 59 15.22 15.58 17.42
C GLY A 59 14.99 14.35 18.29
N VAL A 60 14.69 13.21 17.68
CA VAL A 60 14.58 11.91 18.38
C VAL A 60 15.92 11.48 18.96
N ASP A 61 15.90 10.61 19.97
CA ASP A 61 17.12 10.18 20.67
C ASP A 61 17.94 9.16 19.88
N GLU A 62 17.30 8.39 18.98
CA GLU A 62 17.94 7.31 18.24
C GLU A 62 17.25 7.09 16.89
N VAL A 63 18.05 6.83 15.84
CA VAL A 63 17.56 6.37 14.53
C VAL A 63 18.41 5.20 14.09
N GLN A 64 17.79 4.08 13.74
CA GLN A 64 18.45 2.86 13.27
C GLN A 64 17.75 2.30 12.03
N ARG A 65 18.44 1.40 11.33
CA ARG A 65 17.90 0.63 10.21
C ARG A 65 17.91 -0.84 10.55
N GLN A 66 16.86 -1.52 10.10
CA GLN A 66 16.78 -2.97 10.18
C GLN A 66 16.63 -3.52 8.78
N THR A 67 17.72 -4.06 8.23
CA THR A 67 17.77 -4.58 6.85
C THR A 67 17.22 -6.00 6.79
N PHE A 68 16.42 -6.27 5.75
CA PHE A 68 15.92 -7.60 5.42
C PHE A 68 15.95 -7.79 3.89
N ALA A 69 15.89 -9.04 3.44
CA ALA A 69 15.93 -9.37 2.02
C ALA A 69 14.57 -9.83 1.52
N ILE A 70 14.20 -9.40 0.31
CA ILE A 70 13.00 -9.83 -0.40
C ILE A 70 13.30 -10.09 -1.87
N ASP A 71 12.52 -10.98 -2.50
CA ASP A 71 12.56 -11.19 -3.93
C ASP A 71 11.46 -10.36 -4.61
N ILE A 72 11.80 -9.64 -5.67
CA ILE A 72 10.89 -8.69 -6.30
C ILE A 72 10.98 -8.76 -7.81
N ASN A 73 9.84 -8.87 -8.47
CA ASN A 73 9.73 -8.69 -9.92
C ASN A 73 9.28 -7.25 -10.22
N THR A 74 9.99 -6.54 -11.07
CA THR A 74 9.72 -5.14 -11.41
C THR A 74 9.55 -4.95 -12.91
N PHE A 75 8.90 -3.84 -13.31
CA PHE A 75 8.67 -3.47 -14.71
C PHE A 75 9.20 -2.06 -14.97
N SER A 76 10.47 -1.83 -14.62
CA SER A 76 11.13 -0.51 -14.78
C SER A 76 11.64 -0.24 -16.19
N GLY A 77 11.69 -1.25 -17.06
CA GLY A 77 12.12 -1.20 -18.45
C GLY A 77 11.02 -0.72 -19.40
N LYS A 78 10.93 -1.33 -20.58
CA LYS A 78 9.88 -0.98 -21.55
C LYS A 78 8.51 -1.43 -21.06
N MET A 79 7.53 -0.57 -21.27
CA MET A 79 6.10 -0.80 -20.96
C MET A 79 5.26 -0.26 -22.14
N GLU A 80 5.36 -0.93 -23.30
CA GLU A 80 4.68 -0.53 -24.53
C GLU A 80 3.61 -1.57 -24.87
N ALA A 81 2.39 -1.12 -25.12
CA ALA A 81 1.29 -1.96 -25.57
C ALA A 81 0.43 -1.23 -26.60
N SER A 82 -0.19 -1.99 -27.51
CA SER A 82 -1.24 -1.49 -28.39
C SER A 82 -2.26 -2.58 -28.69
N VAL A 83 -3.50 -2.17 -28.90
CA VAL A 83 -4.62 -3.04 -29.31
C VAL A 83 -5.09 -2.59 -30.68
N ASP A 84 -5.10 -3.53 -31.67
CA ASP A 84 -5.40 -3.25 -33.09
C ASP A 84 -4.67 -2.00 -33.63
N GLY A 85 -3.41 -1.82 -33.21
CA GLY A 85 -2.53 -0.69 -33.59
C GLY A 85 -2.77 0.61 -32.80
N LYS A 86 -3.77 0.69 -31.92
CA LYS A 86 -3.98 1.85 -31.04
C LYS A 86 -3.13 1.68 -29.78
N ALA A 87 -2.22 2.64 -29.55
CA ALA A 87 -1.34 2.64 -28.38
C ALA A 87 -2.12 2.75 -27.06
N LEU A 88 -1.66 2.02 -26.05
CA LEU A 88 -2.21 2.02 -24.70
C LEU A 88 -1.26 2.74 -23.73
N VAL A 89 -1.83 3.34 -22.68
CA VAL A 89 -1.09 4.03 -21.62
C VAL A 89 -0.93 3.11 -20.43
N ALA A 90 0.32 2.79 -20.07
CA ALA A 90 0.62 1.99 -18.88
C ALA A 90 0.09 2.68 -17.60
N GLY A 91 -0.45 1.90 -16.68
CA GLY A 91 -1.06 2.39 -15.45
C GLY A 91 -2.46 2.99 -15.58
N ARG A 92 -2.96 3.17 -16.82
CA ARG A 92 -4.32 3.67 -17.11
C ARG A 92 -5.13 2.69 -17.96
N ASP A 93 -4.56 2.26 -19.10
CA ASP A 93 -5.24 1.35 -20.02
C ASP A 93 -4.81 -0.10 -19.79
N PHE A 94 -3.62 -0.32 -19.27
CA PHE A 94 -3.12 -1.65 -18.91
C PHE A 94 -2.08 -1.61 -17.79
N VAL A 95 -1.97 -2.73 -17.07
CA VAL A 95 -0.90 -3.04 -16.13
C VAL A 95 -0.47 -4.51 -16.31
N MET A 96 0.72 -4.86 -15.85
CA MET A 96 1.15 -6.26 -15.73
C MET A 96 0.83 -6.79 -14.34
N ARG A 97 0.48 -8.07 -14.24
CA ARG A 97 0.49 -8.71 -12.91
C ARG A 97 1.92 -8.75 -12.38
N GLU A 98 2.09 -8.53 -11.10
CA GLU A 98 3.37 -8.40 -10.41
C GLU A 98 4.33 -9.56 -10.63
N TYR A 99 3.81 -10.77 -10.84
CA TYR A 99 4.58 -11.99 -11.07
C TYR A 99 4.73 -12.38 -12.55
N SER A 100 4.33 -11.50 -13.48
CA SER A 100 4.45 -11.79 -14.91
C SER A 100 5.89 -11.70 -15.43
N PRO A 101 6.29 -12.56 -16.37
CA PRO A 101 7.48 -12.30 -17.15
C PRO A 101 7.28 -11.14 -18.12
N GLY A 102 8.36 -10.59 -18.64
CA GLY A 102 8.34 -9.72 -19.80
C GLY A 102 7.82 -10.43 -21.04
N VAL A 103 7.36 -9.67 -22.04
CA VAL A 103 6.80 -10.19 -23.27
C VAL A 103 7.05 -9.27 -24.44
N LYS A 104 7.36 -9.82 -25.60
CA LYS A 104 7.52 -9.05 -26.85
C LYS A 104 6.91 -9.81 -28.02
N GLY A 105 5.97 -9.18 -28.71
CA GLY A 105 5.31 -9.75 -29.89
C GLY A 105 3.97 -9.11 -30.19
N GLU A 106 3.36 -9.60 -31.27
CA GLU A 106 1.97 -9.34 -31.65
C GLU A 106 1.20 -10.64 -31.57
N PHE A 107 0.02 -10.62 -30.94
CA PHE A 107 -0.74 -11.82 -30.58
C PHE A 107 -2.21 -11.61 -30.92
N ASN A 108 -2.85 -12.66 -31.46
CA ASN A 108 -4.29 -12.69 -31.58
C ASN A 108 -4.94 -12.79 -30.20
N LEU A 109 -6.19 -12.36 -30.09
CA LEU A 109 -7.01 -12.46 -28.89
C LEU A 109 -8.02 -13.60 -29.02
N TYR A 110 -7.99 -14.57 -28.11
CA TYR A 110 -8.99 -15.61 -27.96
C TYR A 110 -9.89 -15.29 -26.77
N ARG A 111 -11.18 -15.04 -27.01
CA ARG A 111 -12.13 -14.67 -25.95
C ARG A 111 -12.87 -15.88 -25.43
N ILE A 112 -12.90 -16.01 -24.10
CA ILE A 112 -13.72 -17.05 -23.45
C ILE A 112 -15.18 -16.61 -23.47
N ASP A 113 -16.07 -17.52 -23.93
CA ASP A 113 -17.50 -17.39 -23.75
C ASP A 113 -17.86 -17.75 -22.30
N THR A 114 -18.05 -16.74 -21.47
CA THR A 114 -18.38 -16.92 -20.06
C THR A 114 -19.81 -17.37 -19.81
N LEU A 115 -20.71 -17.19 -20.79
CA LEU A 115 -22.10 -17.63 -20.68
C LEU A 115 -22.26 -19.13 -20.95
N ASN A 116 -21.43 -19.67 -21.86
CA ASN A 116 -21.41 -21.09 -22.22
C ASN A 116 -20.04 -21.69 -21.90
N TYR A 117 -19.62 -21.50 -20.65
CA TYR A 117 -18.29 -21.92 -20.21
C TYR A 117 -18.12 -23.45 -20.28
N ASP A 118 -17.10 -23.87 -21.00
CA ASP A 118 -16.67 -25.26 -21.14
C ASP A 118 -15.12 -25.29 -21.19
N ALA A 119 -14.50 -25.76 -20.11
CA ALA A 119 -13.06 -25.81 -20.00
C ALA A 119 -12.40 -26.70 -21.06
N ASP A 120 -12.97 -27.88 -21.35
CA ASP A 120 -12.42 -28.82 -22.35
C ASP A 120 -12.49 -28.20 -23.75
N LYS A 121 -13.57 -27.48 -24.05
CA LYS A 121 -13.69 -26.72 -25.29
C LYS A 121 -12.62 -25.64 -25.41
N ILE A 122 -12.37 -24.88 -24.33
CA ILE A 122 -11.34 -23.83 -24.32
C ILE A 122 -9.95 -24.43 -24.61
N PHE A 123 -9.57 -25.50 -23.90
CA PHE A 123 -8.29 -26.16 -24.13
C PHE A 123 -8.16 -26.74 -25.54
N SER A 124 -9.26 -27.25 -26.11
CA SER A 124 -9.31 -27.72 -27.50
C SER A 124 -9.18 -26.55 -28.49
N ASP A 125 -9.86 -25.44 -28.23
CA ASP A 125 -9.87 -24.28 -29.13
C ASP A 125 -8.51 -23.57 -29.17
N ILE A 126 -7.84 -23.37 -28.03
CA ILE A 126 -6.52 -22.74 -28.01
C ILE A 126 -5.42 -23.61 -28.63
N ALA A 127 -5.67 -24.92 -28.79
CA ALA A 127 -4.75 -25.84 -29.49
C ALA A 127 -4.88 -25.78 -31.02
N LYS A 128 -5.91 -25.13 -31.56
CA LYS A 128 -6.09 -24.95 -33.00
C LYS A 128 -5.05 -24.00 -33.58
N PRO A 129 -4.60 -24.21 -34.83
CA PRO A 129 -3.58 -23.36 -35.45
C PRO A 129 -3.90 -21.85 -35.41
N GLU A 130 -5.16 -21.47 -35.59
CA GLU A 130 -5.61 -20.08 -35.59
C GLU A 130 -5.58 -19.40 -34.22
N ASN A 131 -5.63 -20.17 -33.13
CA ASN A 131 -5.63 -19.69 -31.76
C ASN A 131 -4.32 -20.02 -30.99
N LYS A 132 -3.46 -20.81 -31.62
CA LYS A 132 -2.14 -21.10 -31.04
C LYS A 132 -1.37 -19.79 -30.89
N ASP A 133 -0.74 -19.63 -29.74
CA ASP A 133 -0.01 -18.40 -29.35
C ASP A 133 -0.91 -17.17 -29.19
N ALA A 134 -2.23 -17.33 -29.04
CA ALA A 134 -3.13 -16.22 -28.71
C ALA A 134 -3.04 -15.85 -27.22
N PHE A 135 -3.38 -14.60 -26.90
CA PHE A 135 -3.73 -14.19 -25.53
C PHE A 135 -5.16 -14.58 -25.24
N VAL A 136 -5.37 -15.28 -24.13
CA VAL A 136 -6.72 -15.66 -23.67
C VAL A 136 -7.34 -14.52 -22.88
N VAL A 137 -8.47 -14.00 -23.35
CA VAL A 137 -9.17 -12.86 -22.76
C VAL A 137 -10.34 -13.35 -21.90
N CYS A 138 -10.42 -12.87 -20.66
CA CYS A 138 -11.52 -13.16 -19.74
C CYS A 138 -11.69 -12.07 -18.68
N ASP A 139 -12.90 -11.98 -18.12
CA ASP A 139 -13.16 -11.17 -16.93
C ASP A 139 -12.42 -11.72 -15.69
N PHE A 140 -11.82 -10.84 -14.89
CA PHE A 140 -11.03 -11.24 -13.72
C PHE A 140 -11.86 -12.03 -12.70
N TRP A 141 -13.08 -11.57 -12.36
CA TRP A 141 -13.91 -12.25 -11.36
C TRP A 141 -14.37 -13.61 -11.83
N PHE A 142 -14.53 -13.78 -13.15
CA PHE A 142 -14.79 -15.08 -13.73
C PHE A 142 -13.58 -16.00 -13.58
N THR A 143 -12.36 -15.49 -13.81
CA THR A 143 -11.12 -16.28 -13.63
C THR A 143 -10.93 -16.72 -12.17
N TYR A 144 -11.33 -15.89 -11.23
CA TYR A 144 -11.27 -16.22 -9.80
C TYR A 144 -12.17 -17.40 -9.45
N LYS A 145 -13.40 -17.42 -9.98
CA LYS A 145 -14.35 -18.53 -9.79
C LYS A 145 -13.88 -19.85 -10.42
N HIS A 146 -13.08 -19.77 -11.49
CA HIS A 146 -12.57 -20.93 -12.25
C HIS A 146 -11.03 -21.05 -12.12
N SER A 147 -10.50 -20.68 -10.97
CA SER A 147 -9.06 -20.51 -10.74
C SER A 147 -8.20 -21.72 -11.12
N ALA A 148 -8.71 -22.95 -10.98
CA ALA A 148 -7.98 -24.17 -11.34
C ALA A 148 -7.67 -24.24 -12.86
N ASP A 149 -8.63 -23.87 -13.72
CA ASP A 149 -8.46 -23.90 -15.17
C ASP A 149 -7.56 -22.75 -15.63
N PHE A 150 -7.74 -21.55 -15.06
CA PHE A 150 -6.87 -20.42 -15.36
C PHE A 150 -5.44 -20.61 -14.86
N LYS A 151 -5.22 -21.35 -13.76
CA LYS A 151 -3.89 -21.75 -13.33
C LYS A 151 -3.21 -22.71 -14.34
N LYS A 152 -3.97 -23.59 -15.01
CA LYS A 152 -3.45 -24.41 -16.11
C LYS A 152 -3.08 -23.55 -17.32
N LEU A 153 -3.92 -22.54 -17.68
CA LEU A 153 -3.62 -21.62 -18.79
C LEU A 153 -2.36 -20.78 -18.54
N GLN A 154 -1.95 -20.57 -17.29
CA GLN A 154 -0.69 -19.90 -16.93
C GLN A 154 0.54 -20.79 -17.13
N SER A 155 0.37 -22.12 -17.23
CA SER A 155 1.49 -23.06 -17.42
C SER A 155 2.00 -23.03 -18.86
N LYS A 156 3.32 -23.24 -19.01
CA LYS A 156 3.97 -23.44 -20.31
C LYS A 156 3.44 -24.64 -21.11
N ASP A 157 2.72 -25.55 -20.46
CA ASP A 157 2.21 -26.78 -21.09
C ASP A 157 0.96 -26.51 -21.95
N THR A 158 0.40 -25.32 -21.92
CA THR A 158 -0.72 -24.91 -22.79
C THR A 158 -0.23 -24.00 -23.94
N PRO A 159 -0.87 -24.04 -25.12
CA PRO A 159 -0.33 -23.38 -26.33
C PRO A 159 -0.57 -21.86 -26.40
N ASN A 160 -1.37 -21.26 -25.51
CA ASN A 160 -1.60 -19.82 -25.49
C ASN A 160 -0.33 -19.05 -25.07
N ALA A 161 -0.12 -17.86 -25.61
CA ALA A 161 1.05 -17.02 -25.31
C ALA A 161 0.96 -16.32 -23.95
N GLY A 162 -0.25 -15.98 -23.50
CA GLY A 162 -0.46 -15.27 -22.27
C GLY A 162 -1.94 -15.14 -21.91
N LEU A 163 -2.21 -14.35 -20.89
CA LEU A 163 -3.56 -14.08 -20.40
C LEU A 163 -3.81 -12.57 -20.37
N LEU A 164 -5.02 -12.16 -20.71
CA LEU A 164 -5.47 -10.79 -20.63
C LEU A 164 -6.76 -10.76 -19.83
N TYR A 165 -6.70 -10.21 -18.63
CA TYR A 165 -7.85 -10.11 -17.76
C TYR A 165 -8.46 -8.72 -17.84
N THR A 166 -9.79 -8.66 -18.01
CA THR A 166 -10.51 -7.41 -17.93
C THR A 166 -10.90 -7.12 -16.48
N TRP A 167 -10.71 -5.87 -16.09
CA TRP A 167 -10.96 -5.36 -14.76
C TRP A 167 -11.98 -4.20 -14.82
N SER A 168 -12.61 -3.91 -13.68
CA SER A 168 -13.46 -2.73 -13.53
C SER A 168 -12.65 -1.43 -13.49
N GLU A 169 -13.26 -0.33 -13.85
CA GLU A 169 -12.70 1.00 -13.73
C GLU A 169 -12.76 1.53 -12.27
N PRO A 170 -11.76 2.26 -11.80
CA PRO A 170 -10.46 2.49 -12.43
C PRO A 170 -9.56 1.26 -12.38
N LEU A 171 -8.64 1.15 -13.35
CA LEU A 171 -7.66 0.07 -13.36
C LEU A 171 -6.66 0.27 -12.21
N LYS A 172 -6.63 -0.67 -11.29
CA LYS A 172 -5.74 -0.66 -10.14
C LYS A 172 -4.52 -1.55 -10.36
N PHE A 173 -3.37 -1.12 -9.87
CA PHE A 173 -2.19 -1.97 -9.79
C PHE A 173 -2.09 -2.53 -8.37
N TYR A 174 -2.23 -3.82 -8.24
CA TYR A 174 -2.12 -4.50 -6.96
C TYR A 174 -0.75 -5.13 -6.83
N LYS A 175 -0.01 -4.72 -5.82
CA LYS A 175 1.31 -5.21 -5.43
C LYS A 175 2.44 -4.81 -6.39
N ALA A 176 3.48 -4.27 -5.83
CA ALA A 176 4.69 -3.84 -6.51
C ALA A 176 5.70 -4.98 -6.72
N TYR A 177 5.40 -6.19 -6.26
CA TYR A 177 6.34 -7.30 -6.22
C TYR A 177 5.75 -8.60 -6.78
N GLY A 178 6.64 -9.55 -7.09
CA GLY A 178 6.32 -10.93 -7.30
C GLY A 178 7.46 -11.78 -6.76
N GLU A 179 7.20 -12.65 -5.81
CA GLU A 179 8.22 -13.54 -5.21
C GLU A 179 8.80 -14.54 -6.22
N LYS A 180 8.10 -14.74 -7.31
CA LYS A 180 8.53 -15.58 -8.43
C LYS A 180 7.87 -15.14 -9.71
N VAL A 181 8.55 -15.33 -10.82
CA VAL A 181 7.99 -15.10 -12.15
C VAL A 181 7.27 -16.36 -12.61
N VAL A 182 6.04 -16.22 -13.10
CA VAL A 182 5.27 -17.32 -13.71
C VAL A 182 5.69 -17.59 -15.16
N ASP A 183 5.20 -18.69 -15.75
CA ASP A 183 5.63 -19.09 -17.09
C ASP A 183 5.13 -18.15 -18.20
N LYS A 184 3.99 -17.47 -18.01
CA LYS A 184 3.34 -16.67 -19.04
C LYS A 184 2.94 -15.28 -18.55
N PRO A 185 3.01 -14.28 -19.43
CA PRO A 185 2.59 -12.93 -19.10
C PRO A 185 1.07 -12.86 -18.83
N ILE A 186 0.73 -12.05 -17.83
CA ILE A 186 -0.65 -11.74 -17.47
C ILE A 186 -0.80 -10.23 -17.48
N VAL A 187 -1.63 -9.75 -18.40
CA VAL A 187 -1.96 -8.34 -18.57
C VAL A 187 -3.34 -8.08 -17.95
N TRP A 188 -3.47 -6.99 -17.22
CA TRP A 188 -4.78 -6.46 -16.82
C TRP A 188 -5.11 -5.22 -17.62
N THR A 189 -6.36 -5.11 -18.06
CA THR A 189 -6.88 -3.99 -18.83
C THR A 189 -8.35 -3.79 -18.50
N THR A 190 -8.95 -2.73 -19.02
CA THR A 190 -10.40 -2.54 -18.89
C THR A 190 -11.17 -3.24 -20.00
N ALA A 191 -12.44 -3.55 -19.75
CA ALA A 191 -13.28 -4.19 -20.75
C ALA A 191 -13.41 -3.34 -22.02
N GLU A 192 -13.51 -2.01 -21.87
CA GLU A 192 -13.63 -1.05 -22.98
C GLU A 192 -12.44 -1.11 -23.94
N VAL A 193 -11.21 -1.21 -23.39
CA VAL A 193 -9.97 -1.26 -24.19
C VAL A 193 -9.97 -2.43 -25.17
N VAL A 194 -10.57 -3.55 -24.80
CA VAL A 194 -10.50 -4.79 -25.59
C VAL A 194 -11.85 -5.26 -26.15
N GLU A 195 -12.96 -4.53 -25.97
CA GLU A 195 -14.31 -5.00 -26.29
C GLU A 195 -14.44 -5.64 -27.67
N ASN A 196 -13.91 -4.99 -28.70
CA ASN A 196 -13.97 -5.46 -30.10
C ASN A 196 -12.58 -5.74 -30.70
N ALA A 197 -11.58 -5.87 -29.86
CA ALA A 197 -10.19 -6.03 -30.30
C ALA A 197 -9.91 -7.43 -30.83
N HIS A 198 -9.02 -7.54 -31.83
CA HIS A 198 -8.61 -8.78 -32.47
C HIS A 198 -7.16 -9.15 -32.12
N SER A 199 -6.31 -8.15 -31.87
CA SER A 199 -4.90 -8.35 -31.57
C SER A 199 -4.39 -7.43 -30.45
N ILE A 200 -3.32 -7.88 -29.81
CA ILE A 200 -2.52 -7.07 -28.88
C ILE A 200 -1.06 -7.16 -29.28
N SER A 201 -0.38 -6.01 -29.34
CA SER A 201 1.07 -5.95 -29.45
C SER A 201 1.65 -5.50 -28.12
N LEU A 202 2.68 -6.21 -27.67
CA LEU A 202 3.34 -5.98 -26.38
C LEU A 202 4.84 -5.89 -26.56
N ASN A 203 5.49 -4.97 -25.85
CA ASN A 203 6.94 -4.89 -25.67
C ASN A 203 7.19 -4.47 -24.22
N VAL A 204 7.17 -5.45 -23.33
CA VAL A 204 7.26 -5.26 -21.88
C VAL A 204 8.50 -5.98 -21.37
N GLU A 205 9.31 -5.27 -20.61
CA GLU A 205 10.52 -5.80 -19.97
C GLU A 205 10.27 -5.89 -18.44
N ASN A 206 10.58 -7.04 -17.86
CA ASN A 206 10.63 -7.22 -16.42
C ASN A 206 12.07 -7.40 -15.95
N GLU A 207 12.30 -7.10 -14.68
CA GLU A 207 13.55 -7.39 -13.98
C GLU A 207 13.23 -8.05 -12.64
N PHE A 208 13.76 -9.26 -12.43
CA PHE A 208 13.60 -9.97 -11.16
C PHE A 208 14.82 -9.70 -10.27
N LEU A 209 14.58 -8.99 -9.16
CA LEU A 209 15.58 -8.65 -8.17
C LEU A 209 15.56 -9.69 -7.05
N ALA A 210 16.48 -10.67 -7.12
CA ALA A 210 16.62 -11.69 -6.09
C ALA A 210 17.40 -11.15 -4.89
N GLY A 211 16.87 -11.33 -3.67
CA GLY A 211 17.51 -10.93 -2.44
C GLY A 211 17.70 -9.40 -2.33
N TYR A 212 16.75 -8.61 -2.84
CA TYR A 212 16.80 -7.16 -2.70
C TYR A 212 16.81 -6.77 -1.22
N GLU A 213 17.82 -6.01 -0.81
CA GLU A 213 17.93 -5.50 0.57
C GLU A 213 17.06 -4.25 0.73
N SER A 214 16.12 -4.33 1.67
CA SER A 214 15.25 -3.21 2.07
C SER A 214 15.34 -2.98 3.56
N ASP A 215 15.01 -1.76 4.01
CA ASP A 215 15.18 -1.35 5.40
C ASP A 215 13.85 -1.00 6.05
N ASN A 216 13.63 -1.45 7.28
CA ASN A 216 12.74 -0.76 8.21
C ASN A 216 13.50 0.41 8.84
N ILE A 217 12.89 1.59 8.87
CA ILE A 217 13.49 2.78 9.49
C ILE A 217 12.87 2.96 10.87
N ILE A 218 13.71 2.94 11.90
CA ILE A 218 13.26 2.89 13.29
C ILE A 218 13.80 4.12 14.03
N ALA A 219 12.92 4.84 14.71
CA ALA A 219 13.29 5.96 15.57
C ALA A 219 12.75 5.77 16.99
N ARG A 220 13.40 6.38 17.98
CA ARG A 220 13.01 6.30 19.38
C ARG A 220 13.09 7.65 20.05
N VAL A 221 12.06 8.00 20.81
CA VAL A 221 12.06 9.07 21.81
C VAL A 221 11.98 8.42 23.18
N ARG A 222 13.00 8.66 24.03
CA ARG A 222 13.05 8.11 25.39
C ARG A 222 12.06 8.84 26.29
N GLY A 223 11.28 8.04 27.01
CA GLY A 223 10.41 8.52 28.08
C GLY A 223 11.13 8.60 29.43
N GLU A 224 10.36 8.97 30.46
CA GLU A 224 10.83 8.92 31.84
C GLU A 224 10.97 7.47 32.31
N LYS A 225 10.09 6.57 31.84
CA LYS A 225 10.07 5.13 32.10
C LYS A 225 10.44 4.37 30.81
N GLN A 226 11.35 3.41 30.93
CA GLN A 226 11.89 2.65 29.80
C GLN A 226 11.63 1.13 29.91
N ASP A 227 10.75 0.73 30.82
CA ASP A 227 10.36 -0.66 31.04
C ASP A 227 9.24 -1.11 30.10
N SER A 228 8.56 -0.17 29.47
CA SER A 228 7.53 -0.37 28.46
C SER A 228 7.47 0.80 27.48
N CYS A 229 6.74 0.63 26.37
CA CYS A 229 6.72 1.63 25.31
C CYS A 229 5.40 1.64 24.53
N PHE A 230 5.17 2.74 23.82
CA PHE A 230 4.24 2.82 22.70
C PHE A 230 4.98 2.70 21.38
N VAL A 231 4.33 2.15 20.37
CA VAL A 231 4.91 2.01 19.03
C VAL A 231 3.95 2.59 18.00
N PHE A 232 4.41 3.56 17.21
CA PHE A 232 3.70 4.06 16.03
C PHE A 232 4.31 3.44 14.78
N THR A 233 3.46 2.94 13.88
CA THR A 233 3.89 2.29 12.65
C THR A 233 3.18 2.85 11.43
N ALA A 234 3.85 2.84 10.29
CA ALA A 234 3.32 3.10 8.97
C ALA A 234 4.25 2.48 7.95
N HIS A 235 3.79 2.07 6.77
CA HIS A 235 4.69 1.67 5.71
C HIS A 235 5.06 2.86 4.81
N TYR A 236 6.24 2.79 4.20
CA TYR A 236 6.73 3.84 3.32
C TYR A 236 7.02 3.39 1.89
N ASP A 237 7.13 2.07 1.66
CA ASP A 237 7.16 1.55 0.29
C ASP A 237 5.80 1.72 -0.38
N HIS A 238 5.78 1.65 -1.73
CA HIS A 238 4.55 1.67 -2.49
C HIS A 238 4.78 0.98 -3.84
N LEU A 239 3.83 1.05 -4.75
CA LEU A 239 3.74 0.27 -5.99
C LEU A 239 4.89 0.52 -6.98
N GLY A 240 5.63 1.61 -6.82
CA GLY A 240 6.78 1.91 -7.66
C GLY A 240 6.41 2.48 -9.02
N ASN A 241 7.12 2.04 -10.06
CA ASN A 241 6.97 2.56 -11.41
C ASN A 241 6.67 1.47 -12.44
N LEU A 242 5.96 1.87 -13.50
CA LEU A 242 5.77 1.08 -14.71
C LEU A 242 6.46 1.78 -15.89
N GLY A 243 7.53 1.16 -16.41
CA GLY A 243 8.33 1.76 -17.44
C GLY A 243 9.14 2.98 -16.97
N ALA A 244 9.48 3.84 -17.92
CA ALA A 244 10.32 5.00 -17.66
C ALA A 244 9.57 6.18 -17.02
N ASP A 245 8.31 6.35 -17.38
CA ASP A 245 7.59 7.62 -17.20
C ASP A 245 6.38 7.53 -16.26
N VAL A 246 5.86 6.33 -16.00
CA VAL A 246 4.71 6.13 -15.13
C VAL A 246 5.18 5.69 -13.75
N TYR A 247 4.66 6.33 -12.71
CA TYR A 247 4.88 5.94 -11.31
C TYR A 247 3.59 6.13 -10.51
N TYR A 248 3.48 5.43 -9.41
CA TYR A 248 2.37 5.51 -8.46
C TYR A 248 2.79 6.41 -7.30
N PRO A 249 2.26 7.63 -7.18
CA PRO A 249 2.73 8.59 -6.18
C PRO A 249 2.47 8.15 -4.74
N GLY A 250 1.31 7.52 -4.48
CA GLY A 250 0.95 7.02 -3.16
C GLY A 250 0.95 8.12 -2.09
N ALA A 251 0.22 9.21 -2.33
CA ALA A 251 0.16 10.32 -1.38
C ALA A 251 -0.65 9.92 -0.14
N ASN A 252 -1.80 9.27 -0.36
CA ASN A 252 -2.57 8.70 0.74
C ASN A 252 -1.98 7.35 1.14
N ASP A 253 -1.64 6.49 0.19
CA ASP A 253 -1.09 5.16 0.39
C ASP A 253 0.44 5.10 0.12
N ASN A 254 1.33 5.09 1.15
CA ASN A 254 1.05 5.51 2.51
C ASN A 254 2.08 6.57 2.93
N ALA A 255 2.25 7.61 2.04
CA ALA A 255 3.02 8.78 2.46
C ALA A 255 2.31 9.50 3.62
N SER A 256 0.97 9.39 3.71
CA SER A 256 0.16 9.98 4.77
C SER A 256 0.52 9.42 6.14
N GLY A 257 0.46 8.12 6.34
CA GLY A 257 0.84 7.47 7.60
C GLY A 257 2.30 7.68 7.95
N THR A 258 3.20 7.55 6.95
CA THR A 258 4.64 7.80 7.14
C THR A 258 4.91 9.23 7.62
N ALA A 259 4.29 10.23 6.99
CA ALA A 259 4.42 11.63 7.42
C ALA A 259 3.86 11.86 8.82
N ALA A 260 2.77 11.16 9.17
CA ALA A 260 2.17 11.27 10.49
C ALA A 260 3.11 10.75 11.60
N ILE A 261 3.74 9.58 11.42
CA ILE A 261 4.66 9.05 12.43
C ILE A 261 5.92 9.92 12.58
N ILE A 262 6.43 10.53 11.49
CA ILE A 262 7.55 11.49 11.56
C ILE A 262 7.13 12.74 12.33
N THR A 263 5.95 13.27 12.06
CA THR A 263 5.43 14.47 12.74
C THR A 263 5.14 14.19 14.22
N LEU A 264 4.64 13.00 14.56
CA LEU A 264 4.48 12.55 15.95
C LEU A 264 5.84 12.42 16.65
N ALA A 265 6.89 11.95 15.96
CA ALA A 265 8.24 11.89 16.50
C ALA A 265 8.76 13.28 16.87
N GLU A 266 8.54 14.29 16.03
CA GLU A 266 8.85 15.69 16.34
C GLU A 266 8.08 16.19 17.56
N TYR A 267 6.79 15.85 17.67
CA TYR A 267 5.97 16.21 18.82
C TYR A 267 6.51 15.63 20.11
N TYR A 268 6.79 14.33 20.17
CA TYR A 268 7.28 13.66 21.36
C TYR A 268 8.73 14.02 21.70
N ALA A 269 9.56 14.34 20.72
CA ALA A 269 10.89 14.89 20.99
C ALA A 269 10.86 16.24 21.74
N LYS A 270 9.83 17.06 21.47
CA LYS A 270 9.60 18.34 22.14
C LYS A 270 8.79 18.22 23.44
N ASN A 271 7.93 17.20 23.53
CA ASN A 271 7.02 16.93 24.65
C ASN A 271 7.31 15.52 25.17
N ARG A 272 8.31 15.40 26.04
CA ARG A 272 8.79 14.12 26.55
C ARG A 272 7.66 13.28 27.13
N PRO A 273 7.46 12.04 26.64
CA PRO A 273 6.40 11.15 27.12
C PRO A 273 6.78 10.48 28.44
N GLU A 274 5.79 9.91 29.13
CA GLU A 274 6.03 9.09 30.33
C GLU A 274 6.80 7.81 30.01
N TYR A 275 6.41 7.11 28.94
CA TYR A 275 7.06 5.88 28.46
C TYR A 275 7.80 6.13 27.15
N ASP A 276 8.75 5.26 26.81
CA ASP A 276 9.38 5.30 25.49
C ASP A 276 8.36 5.29 24.37
N VAL A 277 8.61 6.06 23.31
CA VAL A 277 7.84 6.02 22.09
C VAL A 277 8.74 5.64 20.92
N TRP A 278 8.40 4.56 20.25
CA TRP A 278 9.06 4.08 19.05
C TRP A 278 8.25 4.40 17.82
N PHE A 279 8.93 4.72 16.73
CA PHE A 279 8.36 5.02 15.43
C PHE A 279 9.02 4.09 14.42
N VAL A 280 8.23 3.32 13.70
CA VAL A 280 8.74 2.36 12.71
C VAL A 280 8.08 2.61 11.37
N ALA A 281 8.87 3.12 10.41
CA ALA A 281 8.47 3.16 9.03
C ALA A 281 8.87 1.83 8.36
N PHE A 282 7.89 1.00 8.05
CA PHE A 282 8.12 -0.30 7.43
C PHE A 282 8.31 -0.18 5.92
N SER A 283 9.19 -1.01 5.38
CA SER A 283 9.23 -1.32 3.96
C SER A 283 8.64 -2.71 3.74
N GLY A 284 8.18 -2.97 2.52
CA GLY A 284 7.68 -4.29 2.16
C GLY A 284 6.28 -4.61 2.67
N GLU A 285 5.47 -3.61 2.96
CA GLU A 285 4.05 -3.78 3.24
C GLU A 285 3.33 -4.26 1.97
N ASP A 286 3.45 -3.47 0.88
CA ASP A 286 2.96 -3.82 -0.47
C ASP A 286 3.60 -5.13 -0.99
N ALA A 287 4.72 -5.55 -0.42
CA ALA A 287 5.35 -6.85 -0.62
C ALA A 287 4.85 -7.92 0.38
N ASN A 288 3.59 -7.85 0.78
CA ASN A 288 2.92 -8.81 1.65
C ASN A 288 3.44 -8.78 3.10
N LEU A 289 3.50 -7.60 3.70
CA LEU A 289 3.86 -7.34 5.11
C LEU A 289 5.27 -7.83 5.47
N ARG A 290 6.24 -7.77 4.53
CA ARG A 290 7.57 -8.37 4.75
C ARG A 290 8.34 -7.67 5.86
N GLY A 291 8.35 -6.34 5.87
CA GLY A 291 9.11 -5.57 6.86
C GLY A 291 8.55 -5.69 8.27
N SER A 292 7.24 -5.57 8.43
CA SER A 292 6.59 -5.71 9.73
C SER A 292 6.65 -7.15 10.26
N THR A 293 6.53 -8.16 9.39
CA THR A 293 6.73 -9.56 9.74
C THR A 293 8.16 -9.79 10.23
N PHE A 294 9.16 -9.31 9.47
CA PHE A 294 10.57 -9.42 9.86
C PHE A 294 10.86 -8.72 11.21
N PHE A 295 10.30 -7.52 11.41
CA PHE A 295 10.43 -6.81 12.68
C PHE A 295 9.78 -7.59 13.83
N ALA A 296 8.59 -8.13 13.65
CA ALA A 296 7.90 -8.90 14.68
C ALA A 296 8.63 -10.21 15.04
N GLU A 297 9.43 -10.76 14.12
CA GLU A 297 10.30 -11.93 14.34
C GLU A 297 11.67 -11.55 14.96
N HIS A 298 12.17 -10.35 14.68
CA HIS A 298 13.48 -9.84 15.14
C HIS A 298 13.31 -8.43 15.73
N PRO A 299 12.51 -8.28 16.80
CA PRO A 299 12.11 -6.96 17.27
C PRO A 299 13.26 -6.18 17.93
N SER A 300 13.36 -4.88 17.59
CA SER A 300 14.29 -3.95 18.24
C SER A 300 13.88 -3.60 19.68
N VAL A 301 12.61 -3.84 20.03
CA VAL A 301 12.07 -3.74 21.37
C VAL A 301 11.28 -5.03 21.67
N PRO A 302 11.46 -5.69 22.84
CA PRO A 302 10.70 -6.90 23.19
C PRO A 302 9.20 -6.67 23.05
N LEU A 303 8.51 -7.57 22.35
CA LEU A 303 7.07 -7.40 22.05
C LEU A 303 6.22 -7.28 23.31
N GLU A 304 6.61 -7.95 24.41
CA GLU A 304 5.97 -7.88 25.71
C GLU A 304 6.12 -6.53 26.43
N GLN A 305 7.04 -5.69 26.00
CA GLN A 305 7.19 -4.32 26.50
C GLN A 305 6.30 -3.31 25.75
N ILE A 306 5.70 -3.71 24.66
CA ILE A 306 4.79 -2.85 23.90
C ILE A 306 3.45 -2.75 24.63
N LYS A 307 3.21 -1.61 25.27
CA LYS A 307 1.90 -1.29 25.91
C LYS A 307 0.81 -1.24 24.86
N TYR A 308 1.06 -0.56 23.75
CA TYR A 308 0.14 -0.43 22.64
C TYR A 308 0.88 -0.07 21.34
N LEU A 309 0.48 -0.68 20.24
CA LEU A 309 0.96 -0.34 18.90
C LEU A 309 -0.17 0.35 18.12
N ILE A 310 0.16 1.45 17.45
CA ILE A 310 -0.77 2.24 16.64
C ILE A 310 -0.25 2.29 15.21
N ASN A 311 -0.93 1.61 14.30
CA ASN A 311 -0.61 1.59 12.88
C ASN A 311 -1.44 2.64 12.15
N LEU A 312 -0.79 3.48 11.34
CA LEU A 312 -1.42 4.54 10.56
C LEU A 312 -1.21 4.27 9.08
N ASP A 313 -2.31 4.03 8.38
CA ASP A 313 -2.26 3.72 6.95
C ASP A 313 -3.45 4.36 6.25
N MET A 314 -3.19 5.08 5.14
CA MET A 314 -4.20 5.78 4.36
C MET A 314 -5.08 6.72 5.19
N ILE A 315 -4.47 7.65 5.94
CA ILE A 315 -5.17 8.58 6.83
C ILE A 315 -5.51 9.94 6.19
N GLY A 316 -5.41 10.04 4.87
CA GLY A 316 -5.54 11.29 4.10
C GLY A 316 -6.79 11.35 3.23
N ASP A 317 -7.94 10.93 3.73
CA ASP A 317 -9.23 11.04 3.08
C ASP A 317 -10.24 11.83 3.95
N ASN A 318 -11.33 12.30 3.35
CA ASN A 318 -12.33 13.15 4.01
C ASN A 318 -13.54 12.35 4.53
N ASN A 319 -13.32 11.17 5.06
CA ASN A 319 -14.38 10.40 5.69
C ASN A 319 -14.66 10.98 7.09
N PRO A 320 -15.91 11.32 7.43
CA PRO A 320 -16.26 11.80 8.77
C PRO A 320 -16.15 10.70 9.85
N GLU A 321 -16.19 9.45 9.46
CA GLU A 321 -15.96 8.29 10.32
C GLU A 321 -14.53 7.80 10.19
N GLN A 322 -13.91 7.42 11.31
CA GLN A 322 -12.58 6.80 11.30
C GLN A 322 -12.72 5.28 11.37
N TYR A 323 -12.29 4.57 10.34
CA TYR A 323 -12.22 3.12 10.38
C TYR A 323 -11.03 2.65 11.25
N CYS A 324 -11.24 1.59 12.02
CA CYS A 324 -10.18 0.98 12.82
C CYS A 324 -10.35 -0.53 12.98
N GLU A 325 -9.21 -1.22 13.12
CA GLU A 325 -9.14 -2.64 13.49
C GLU A 325 -8.29 -2.78 14.75
N ALA A 326 -8.74 -3.56 15.72
CA ALA A 326 -7.98 -3.81 16.94
C ALA A 326 -7.68 -5.29 17.09
N SER A 327 -6.47 -5.61 17.58
CA SER A 327 -6.14 -6.99 17.99
C SER A 327 -7.01 -7.42 19.18
N ASP A 328 -7.11 -8.73 19.42
CA ASP A 328 -7.83 -9.26 20.57
C ASP A 328 -7.32 -8.66 21.89
N ALA A 329 -6.00 -8.48 22.03
CA ALA A 329 -5.38 -7.82 23.16
C ALA A 329 -5.66 -6.30 23.20
N GLY A 330 -5.84 -5.66 22.02
CA GLY A 330 -6.07 -4.22 21.89
C GLY A 330 -7.51 -3.78 22.15
N VAL A 331 -8.47 -4.69 22.02
CA VAL A 331 -9.92 -4.40 22.17
C VAL A 331 -10.26 -3.77 23.54
N ALA A 332 -9.54 -4.13 24.60
CA ALA A 332 -9.77 -3.58 25.94
C ALA A 332 -9.61 -2.04 26.01
N ALA A 333 -8.86 -1.44 25.07
CA ALA A 333 -8.64 0.00 25.01
C ALA A 333 -9.71 0.75 24.18
N ILE A 334 -10.59 0.07 23.45
CA ILE A 334 -11.61 0.71 22.60
C ILE A 334 -12.47 1.73 23.37
N PRO A 335 -12.97 1.44 24.59
CA PRO A 335 -13.74 2.45 25.33
C PRO A 335 -12.97 3.76 25.58
N LEU A 336 -11.66 3.69 25.80
CA LEU A 336 -10.82 4.90 25.96
C LEU A 336 -10.67 5.66 24.64
N TRP A 337 -10.50 4.98 23.51
CA TRP A 337 -10.49 5.59 22.18
C TRP A 337 -11.80 6.32 21.87
N GLU A 338 -12.94 5.70 22.15
CA GLU A 338 -14.28 6.29 21.97
C GLU A 338 -14.51 7.48 22.90
N GLU A 339 -14.08 7.40 24.17
CA GLU A 339 -14.16 8.51 25.12
C GLU A 339 -13.35 9.73 24.65
N ILE A 340 -12.10 9.50 24.22
CA ILE A 340 -11.24 10.57 23.69
C ILE A 340 -11.86 11.18 22.43
N ASN A 341 -12.33 10.34 21.51
CA ASN A 341 -12.99 10.78 20.29
C ASN A 341 -14.19 11.68 20.58
N ALA A 342 -15.04 11.28 21.50
CA ALA A 342 -16.22 12.06 21.91
C ALA A 342 -15.85 13.37 22.62
N GLU A 343 -14.84 13.34 23.51
CA GLU A 343 -14.38 14.52 24.27
C GLU A 343 -13.74 15.57 23.34
N LYS A 344 -12.90 15.11 22.40
CA LYS A 344 -12.15 16.01 21.50
C LYS A 344 -12.89 16.32 20.21
N GLY A 345 -13.93 15.58 19.87
CA GLY A 345 -14.70 15.75 18.63
C GLY A 345 -13.83 15.51 17.38
N CYS A 346 -13.01 14.45 17.41
CA CYS A 346 -12.09 14.15 16.32
C CYS A 346 -12.83 13.67 15.08
N PHE A 347 -13.71 12.70 15.24
CA PHE A 347 -14.52 12.08 14.18
C PHE A 347 -15.97 11.91 14.65
N GLU A 348 -16.90 11.74 13.70
CA GLU A 348 -18.30 11.43 14.01
C GLU A 348 -18.44 10.10 14.75
N SER A 349 -17.66 9.09 14.34
CA SER A 349 -17.57 7.78 15.00
C SER A 349 -16.24 7.09 14.72
N LEU A 350 -15.90 6.11 15.57
CA LEU A 350 -14.86 5.12 15.29
C LEU A 350 -15.56 3.85 14.80
N ARG A 351 -15.47 3.58 13.49
CA ARG A 351 -16.10 2.41 12.86
C ARG A 351 -15.17 1.21 12.93
N ARG A 352 -15.50 0.25 13.78
CA ARG A 352 -14.66 -0.92 14.00
C ARG A 352 -14.91 -2.01 12.97
N GLY A 353 -13.83 -2.49 12.32
CA GLY A 353 -13.78 -3.68 11.48
C GLY A 353 -13.33 -4.94 12.21
N GLU A 354 -13.29 -6.04 11.46
CA GLU A 354 -12.68 -7.29 11.90
C GLU A 354 -11.18 -7.26 11.61
N LEU A 355 -10.37 -7.87 12.45
CA LEU A 355 -8.93 -7.98 12.27
C LEU A 355 -8.60 -8.72 10.96
N ALA A 356 -7.86 -8.09 10.09
CA ALA A 356 -7.45 -8.65 8.80
C ALA A 356 -5.94 -8.48 8.54
N ALA A 357 -5.39 -9.30 7.64
CA ALA A 357 -3.99 -9.20 7.21
C ALA A 357 -3.85 -8.20 6.06
N ASN A 358 -4.27 -6.96 6.30
CA ASN A 358 -4.39 -5.88 5.33
C ASN A 358 -3.43 -4.71 5.58
N SER A 359 -2.71 -4.67 6.72
CA SER A 359 -1.65 -3.71 7.02
C SER A 359 -0.72 -4.20 8.12
N ASP A 360 0.31 -3.43 8.45
CA ASP A 360 1.45 -3.78 9.31
C ASP A 360 1.14 -4.07 10.78
N HIS A 361 -0.06 -3.79 11.25
CA HIS A 361 -0.49 -4.19 12.61
C HIS A 361 -0.66 -5.70 12.75
N TYR A 362 -0.99 -6.40 11.65
CA TYR A 362 -1.38 -7.80 11.68
C TYR A 362 -0.28 -8.75 12.21
N PRO A 363 1.00 -8.67 11.81
CA PRO A 363 2.05 -9.52 12.36
C PRO A 363 2.22 -9.41 13.88
N PHE A 364 1.90 -8.25 14.46
CA PHE A 364 1.92 -8.01 15.90
C PHE A 364 0.65 -8.52 16.58
N ALA A 365 -0.51 -8.28 15.97
CA ALA A 365 -1.80 -8.74 16.48
C ALA A 365 -1.84 -10.25 16.72
N VAL A 366 -1.37 -11.05 15.75
CA VAL A 366 -1.32 -12.51 15.85
C VAL A 366 -0.27 -13.03 16.85
N ARG A 367 0.62 -12.16 17.32
CA ARG A 367 1.60 -12.43 18.39
C ARG A 367 1.15 -11.92 19.76
N GLY A 368 -0.10 -11.44 19.86
CA GLY A 368 -0.72 -11.02 21.11
C GLY A 368 -0.32 -9.61 21.58
N VAL A 369 0.28 -8.79 20.71
CA VAL A 369 0.56 -7.38 21.01
C VAL A 369 -0.76 -6.59 21.00
N PRO A 370 -1.05 -5.77 22.02
CA PRO A 370 -2.17 -4.84 21.97
C PRO A 370 -1.95 -3.81 20.85
N CYS A 371 -2.82 -3.78 19.84
CA CYS A 371 -2.66 -2.85 18.73
C CYS A 371 -4.00 -2.38 18.17
N ILE A 372 -3.93 -1.23 17.49
CA ILE A 372 -4.98 -0.67 16.67
C ILE A 372 -4.40 -0.22 15.34
N PHE A 373 -5.15 -0.39 14.28
CA PHE A 373 -4.91 0.13 12.95
C PHE A 373 -5.97 1.17 12.63
N PHE A 374 -5.56 2.31 12.12
CA PHE A 374 -6.43 3.37 11.63
C PHE A 374 -6.24 3.56 10.13
N GLU A 375 -7.36 3.56 9.42
CA GLU A 375 -7.50 3.84 8.00
C GLU A 375 -8.75 4.72 7.81
N ASN A 376 -8.68 5.83 7.08
CA ASN A 376 -9.84 6.72 6.97
C ASN A 376 -10.95 6.08 6.13
N GLU A 377 -10.61 5.49 4.99
CA GLU A 377 -11.55 4.77 4.14
C GLU A 377 -10.96 3.43 3.71
N GLN A 378 -11.76 2.38 3.77
CA GLN A 378 -11.28 1.04 3.47
C GLN A 378 -10.79 0.92 2.02
N GLY A 379 -9.50 0.65 1.85
CA GLY A 379 -8.80 0.29 0.63
C GLY A 379 -9.52 0.63 -0.68
N ASP A 380 -10.25 -0.32 -1.23
CA ASP A 380 -10.96 -0.17 -2.51
C ASP A 380 -12.08 0.90 -2.53
N ALA A 381 -12.55 1.39 -1.40
CA ALA A 381 -13.51 2.48 -1.34
C ALA A 381 -12.84 3.85 -1.60
N PHE A 382 -11.54 3.98 -1.32
CA PHE A 382 -10.77 5.16 -1.71
C PHE A 382 -10.62 5.19 -3.23
N LYS A 383 -11.17 6.22 -3.85
CA LYS A 383 -11.28 6.34 -5.33
C LYS A 383 -9.95 6.18 -6.06
N TYR A 384 -8.85 6.64 -5.46
CA TYR A 384 -7.53 6.67 -6.09
C TYR A 384 -6.61 5.54 -5.60
N TYR A 385 -7.13 4.63 -4.76
CA TYR A 385 -6.39 3.50 -4.24
C TYR A 385 -5.70 2.71 -5.34
N HIS A 386 -4.39 2.54 -5.22
CA HIS A 386 -3.55 1.81 -6.18
C HIS A 386 -3.63 2.31 -7.63
N THR A 387 -3.83 3.63 -7.79
CA THR A 387 -3.84 4.28 -9.10
C THR A 387 -2.73 5.34 -9.21
N VAL A 388 -2.43 5.75 -10.44
CA VAL A 388 -1.48 6.84 -10.71
C VAL A 388 -2.01 8.22 -10.28
N ASP A 389 -3.25 8.29 -9.84
CA ASP A 389 -3.94 9.52 -9.43
C ASP A 389 -3.99 9.71 -7.90
N ASP A 390 -3.39 8.81 -7.10
CA ASP A 390 -3.13 9.05 -5.68
C ASP A 390 -1.96 10.02 -5.52
N THR A 391 -2.23 11.29 -5.78
CA THR A 391 -1.26 12.39 -5.82
C THR A 391 -1.45 13.34 -4.65
N PHE A 392 -0.46 14.20 -4.40
CA PHE A 392 -0.58 15.25 -3.39
C PHE A 392 -1.77 16.20 -3.66
N GLU A 393 -2.14 16.41 -4.92
CA GLU A 393 -3.25 17.27 -5.33
C GLU A 393 -4.63 16.65 -5.05
N THR A 394 -4.72 15.33 -5.00
CA THR A 394 -5.96 14.58 -4.66
C THR A 394 -6.04 14.19 -3.19
N PHE A 395 -4.93 14.36 -2.46
CA PHE A 395 -4.79 14.03 -1.05
C PHE A 395 -5.45 15.08 -0.14
N ILE A 396 -6.11 14.63 0.92
CA ILE A 396 -6.77 15.47 1.91
C ILE A 396 -5.99 15.44 3.23
N SER A 397 -5.32 16.53 3.53
CA SER A 397 -4.38 16.61 4.66
C SER A 397 -5.02 16.97 6.00
N GLU A 398 -6.24 17.49 5.98
CA GLU A 398 -6.92 18.04 7.17
C GLU A 398 -7.28 16.95 8.19
N THR A 399 -7.42 15.70 7.74
CA THR A 399 -7.66 14.51 8.57
C THR A 399 -6.49 14.17 9.50
N PHE A 400 -5.30 14.68 9.23
CA PHE A 400 -4.15 14.54 10.14
C PHE A 400 -4.43 15.14 11.53
N VAL A 401 -5.09 16.29 11.61
CA VAL A 401 -5.31 16.99 12.91
C VAL A 401 -6.16 16.16 13.87
N PRO A 402 -7.34 15.62 13.48
CA PRO A 402 -8.09 14.73 14.36
C PRO A 402 -7.34 13.44 14.71
N ILE A 403 -6.62 12.79 13.79
CA ILE A 403 -5.78 11.63 14.10
C ILE A 403 -4.69 11.99 15.11
N PHE A 404 -3.94 13.06 14.86
CA PHE A 404 -2.89 13.54 15.76
C PHE A 404 -3.44 13.81 17.17
N THR A 405 -4.60 14.48 17.25
CA THR A 405 -5.26 14.75 18.52
C THR A 405 -5.68 13.46 19.23
N LEU A 406 -6.27 12.53 18.50
CA LEU A 406 -6.77 11.25 19.04
C LEU A 406 -5.61 10.43 19.62
N VAL A 407 -4.54 10.22 18.84
CA VAL A 407 -3.45 9.32 19.24
C VAL A 407 -2.57 9.92 20.34
N THR A 408 -2.32 11.24 20.34
CA THR A 408 -1.54 11.88 21.42
C THR A 408 -2.28 11.85 22.75
N ASN A 409 -3.60 12.15 22.75
CA ASN A 409 -4.40 12.03 23.98
C ASN A 409 -4.54 10.60 24.47
N PHE A 410 -4.50 9.61 23.56
CA PHE A 410 -4.49 8.19 23.97
C PHE A 410 -3.21 7.84 24.72
N VAL A 411 -2.04 8.15 24.16
CA VAL A 411 -0.74 7.88 24.80
C VAL A 411 -0.62 8.56 26.18
N ASP A 412 -1.15 9.78 26.32
CA ASP A 412 -1.14 10.54 27.57
C ASP A 412 -2.05 9.94 28.66
N ARG A 413 -3.05 9.12 28.29
CA ARG A 413 -4.09 8.61 29.22
C ARG A 413 -4.05 7.11 29.42
N PHE A 414 -3.36 6.36 28.58
CA PHE A 414 -3.24 4.89 28.66
C PHE A 414 -2.02 4.46 29.51
#